data_5bfa114e12bf6027024cc8a705624363
#
_entry.id   5bfa114e12bf6027024cc8a705624363
#
_cell.length_a   1.000
_cell.length_b   1.000
_cell.length_c   1.000
_cell.angle_alpha   90.00
_cell.angle_beta   90.00
_cell.angle_gamma   90.00
#
_symmetry.space_group_name_H-M   'P 1'
#
loop_
_entity.id
_entity.type
_entity.pdbx_description
1 polymer ?
#
loop_
_entity_poly.entity_id
_entity_poly.type
_entity_poly.pdbx_seq_one_letter_code
_entity_poly.pdbx_strand_id
1 'polypeptide(L)'
;ASPEISISEMRSVCELATLECYYHNTAKLDSEKKVLFWNTSKKLWIEYSGIAKLGVDVSKLDMKVDGTTVTIVMPDAEILECKVDETSLSEESFYSETTGLGSGKVGAKEQTEAFAEAQAQMQTEVENDETLFIQAKDRAKLLLENYVKNIGDAIGVAYEVRWDTP
;
A
#
# COMPACT_ATOMS: atom_id res chain seq x y z
N ALA A 1 -34.13 -17.67 7.38
CA ALA A 1 -32.93 -18.52 7.20
C ALA A 1 -31.96 -18.26 8.33
N SER A 2 -31.32 -19.29 8.87
CA SER A 2 -30.27 -19.14 9.89
C SER A 2 -29.02 -18.55 9.25
N PRO A 3 -28.28 -17.67 9.95
CA PRO A 3 -27.00 -17.19 9.47
C PRO A 3 -26.00 -18.35 9.26
N GLU A 4 -25.29 -18.31 8.17
CA GLU A 4 -24.26 -19.30 7.82
C GLU A 4 -22.94 -18.62 7.52
N ILE A 5 -21.81 -19.30 7.81
CA ILE A 5 -20.50 -18.82 7.42
C ILE A 5 -20.37 -18.95 5.89
N SER A 6 -20.10 -17.84 5.22
CA SER A 6 -20.05 -17.72 3.76
C SER A 6 -18.71 -17.17 3.31
N ILE A 7 -18.10 -17.80 2.31
CA ILE A 7 -16.85 -17.30 1.69
C ILE A 7 -17.07 -15.94 1.03
N SER A 8 -18.23 -15.69 0.46
CA SER A 8 -18.57 -14.40 -0.15
C SER A 8 -18.59 -13.27 0.89
N GLU A 9 -19.19 -13.51 2.06
CA GLU A 9 -19.19 -12.55 3.16
C GLU A 9 -17.80 -12.36 3.75
N MET A 10 -17.01 -13.44 3.87
CA MET A 10 -15.61 -13.34 4.31
C MET A 10 -14.77 -12.48 3.39
N ARG A 11 -14.94 -12.61 2.08
CA ARG A 11 -14.28 -11.76 1.09
C ARG A 11 -14.66 -10.30 1.26
N SER A 12 -15.92 -10.00 1.45
CA SER A 12 -16.40 -8.64 1.73
C SER A 12 -15.81 -8.06 3.02
N VAL A 13 -15.70 -8.87 4.07
CA VAL A 13 -15.06 -8.47 5.33
C VAL A 13 -13.59 -8.14 5.12
N CYS A 14 -12.87 -8.95 4.35
CA CYS A 14 -11.46 -8.70 4.02
C CYS A 14 -11.25 -7.43 3.20
N GLU A 15 -12.16 -7.11 2.28
CA GLU A 15 -12.12 -5.85 1.54
C GLU A 15 -12.25 -4.64 2.46
N LEU A 16 -13.07 -4.74 3.50
CA LEU A 16 -13.19 -3.69 4.53
C LEU A 16 -11.96 -3.59 5.44
N ALA A 17 -11.14 -4.63 5.48
CA ALA A 17 -9.94 -4.68 6.30
C ALA A 17 -8.71 -3.99 5.67
N THR A 18 -8.85 -3.38 4.50
CA THR A 18 -7.76 -2.67 3.82
C THR A 18 -7.13 -1.63 4.74
N LEU A 19 -5.81 -1.70 4.87
CA LEU A 19 -5.01 -0.72 5.60
C LEU A 19 -4.63 0.41 4.64
N GLU A 20 -5.04 1.62 4.95
CA GLU A 20 -4.65 2.82 4.22
C GLU A 20 -3.54 3.56 4.98
N CYS A 21 -2.45 3.83 4.28
CA CYS A 21 -1.31 4.57 4.80
C CYS A 21 -1.12 5.85 4.02
N TYR A 22 -1.02 6.97 4.74
CA TYR A 22 -0.76 8.27 4.14
C TYR A 22 0.72 8.59 4.28
N TYR A 23 1.35 8.91 3.15
CA TYR A 23 2.77 9.27 3.09
C TYR A 23 2.92 10.75 2.80
N HIS A 24 3.87 11.36 3.49
CA HIS A 24 4.38 12.69 3.18
C HIS A 24 5.89 12.62 3.26
N ASN A 25 6.56 12.77 2.14
CA ASN A 25 8.01 12.57 2.04
C ASN A 25 8.62 13.42 0.93
N THR A 26 9.92 13.34 0.82
CA THR A 26 10.71 14.04 -0.19
C THR A 26 11.49 13.03 -1.02
N ALA A 27 11.28 13.04 -2.31
CA ALA A 27 12.07 12.25 -3.27
C ALA A 27 13.15 13.12 -3.91
N LYS A 28 14.26 12.49 -4.24
CA LYS A 28 15.43 13.16 -4.85
C LYS A 28 15.66 12.63 -6.25
N LEU A 29 15.76 13.53 -7.20
CA LEU A 29 16.19 13.25 -8.57
C LEU A 29 17.57 13.87 -8.80
N ASP A 30 18.55 13.04 -9.10
CA ASP A 30 19.88 13.48 -9.54
C ASP A 30 19.95 13.47 -11.05
N SER A 31 20.18 14.63 -11.66
CA SER A 31 20.43 14.73 -13.08
C SER A 31 21.79 15.37 -13.33
N GLU A 32 22.68 14.61 -13.94
CA GLU A 32 23.97 15.11 -14.40
C GLU A 32 23.90 15.44 -15.89
N LYS A 33 24.06 16.73 -16.22
CA LYS A 33 24.21 17.16 -17.61
C LYS A 33 25.67 17.41 -17.93
N LYS A 34 26.21 16.61 -18.83
CA LYS A 34 27.53 16.88 -19.43
C LYS A 34 27.36 17.78 -20.66
N VAL A 35 27.75 19.04 -20.52
CA VAL A 35 27.90 19.94 -21.65
C VAL A 35 29.37 20.09 -21.90
N LEU A 36 29.81 20.08 -23.18
CA LEU A 36 31.19 20.23 -23.65
C LEU A 36 32.10 21.01 -22.65
N PHE A 37 33.04 20.32 -22.04
CA PHE A 37 34.03 20.83 -21.06
C PHE A 37 33.51 21.16 -19.64
N TRP A 38 32.17 21.05 -19.34
CA TRP A 38 31.61 21.35 -18.01
C TRP A 38 30.63 20.31 -17.58
N ASN A 39 30.73 19.91 -16.30
CA ASN A 39 29.73 19.11 -15.64
C ASN A 39 28.79 20.05 -14.88
N THR A 40 27.53 20.13 -15.28
CA THR A 40 26.47 20.72 -14.47
C THR A 40 25.71 19.58 -13.76
N SER A 41 25.74 19.57 -12.44
CA SER A 41 24.88 18.69 -11.68
C SER A 41 23.70 19.47 -11.15
N LYS A 42 22.49 18.98 -11.40
CA LYS A 42 21.25 19.52 -10.89
C LYS A 42 20.63 18.50 -9.96
N LYS A 43 20.43 18.89 -8.71
CA LYS A 43 19.70 18.11 -7.71
C LYS A 43 18.33 18.68 -7.56
N LEU A 44 17.32 17.85 -7.75
CA LEU A 44 15.94 18.21 -7.63
C LEU A 44 15.31 17.35 -6.55
N TRP A 45 14.62 17.99 -5.62
CA TRP A 45 13.79 17.32 -4.63
C TRP A 45 12.33 17.66 -4.90
N ILE A 46 11.48 16.68 -4.74
CA ILE A 46 10.05 16.85 -4.79
C ILE A 46 9.45 16.43 -3.44
N GLU A 47 8.76 17.36 -2.81
CA GLU A 47 7.92 17.06 -1.66
C GLU A 47 6.56 16.56 -2.15
N TYR A 48 6.15 15.40 -1.68
CA TYR A 48 4.93 14.75 -2.15
C TYR A 48 4.12 14.15 -1.01
N SER A 49 2.83 14.04 -1.24
CA SER A 49 1.93 13.20 -0.45
C SER A 49 1.43 12.05 -1.29
N GLY A 50 1.11 10.95 -0.65
CA GLY A 50 0.61 9.78 -1.35
C GLY A 50 -0.16 8.85 -0.43
N ILE A 51 -0.83 7.89 -1.03
CA ILE A 51 -1.61 6.87 -0.33
C ILE A 51 -1.14 5.49 -0.78
N ALA A 52 -0.88 4.63 0.19
CA ALA A 52 -0.68 3.21 -0.03
C ALA A 52 -1.83 2.44 0.61
N LYS A 53 -2.39 1.49 -0.11
CA LYS A 53 -3.40 0.56 0.38
C LYS A 53 -2.83 -0.85 0.37
N LEU A 54 -2.85 -1.49 1.53
CA LEU A 54 -2.40 -2.86 1.71
C LEU A 54 -3.56 -3.72 2.20
N GLY A 55 -3.63 -4.91 1.72
CA GLY A 55 -4.69 -5.85 2.08
C GLY A 55 -4.42 -7.22 1.53
N VAL A 56 -5.39 -8.09 1.69
CA VAL A 56 -5.33 -9.46 1.24
C VAL A 56 -6.06 -9.59 -0.09
N ASP A 57 -5.47 -10.30 -1.04
CA ASP A 57 -6.17 -10.66 -2.28
C ASP A 57 -7.28 -11.66 -1.95
N VAL A 58 -8.51 -11.16 -1.95
CA VAL A 58 -9.69 -11.94 -1.57
C VAL A 58 -9.98 -13.11 -2.52
N SER A 59 -9.44 -13.10 -3.72
CA SER A 59 -9.56 -14.21 -4.67
C SER A 59 -8.79 -15.46 -4.22
N LYS A 60 -7.77 -15.26 -3.39
CA LYS A 60 -6.94 -16.33 -2.81
C LYS A 60 -7.41 -16.79 -1.44
N LEU A 61 -8.40 -16.10 -0.88
CA LEU A 61 -9.02 -16.49 0.38
C LEU A 61 -9.92 -17.71 0.14
N ASP A 62 -9.80 -18.71 1.02
CA ASP A 62 -10.67 -19.88 1.00
C ASP A 62 -11.01 -20.29 2.43
N MET A 63 -12.02 -21.11 2.58
CA MET A 63 -12.42 -21.60 3.90
C MET A 63 -13.06 -22.99 3.82
N LYS A 64 -12.93 -23.73 4.92
CA LYS A 64 -13.58 -25.03 5.11
C LYS A 64 -14.19 -25.07 6.51
N VAL A 65 -15.46 -25.43 6.59
CA VAL A 65 -16.13 -25.69 7.86
C VAL A 65 -16.22 -27.19 8.07
N ASP A 66 -15.67 -27.67 9.17
CA ASP A 66 -15.74 -29.07 9.59
C ASP A 66 -16.19 -29.13 11.05
N GLY A 67 -17.48 -29.45 11.24
CA GLY A 67 -18.11 -29.39 12.56
C GLY A 67 -18.11 -27.98 13.13
N THR A 68 -17.37 -27.78 14.23
CA THR A 68 -17.20 -26.48 14.88
C THR A 68 -15.86 -25.81 14.55
N THR A 69 -15.07 -26.40 13.66
CA THR A 69 -13.80 -25.85 13.22
C THR A 69 -13.93 -25.17 11.86
N VAL A 70 -13.54 -23.91 11.80
CA VAL A 70 -13.46 -23.14 10.56
C VAL A 70 -11.99 -22.95 10.22
N THR A 71 -11.54 -23.61 9.16
CA THR A 71 -10.19 -23.42 8.62
C THR A 71 -10.22 -22.39 7.51
N ILE A 72 -9.47 -21.31 7.69
CA ILE A 72 -9.40 -20.21 6.74
C ILE A 72 -8.00 -20.22 6.11
N VAL A 73 -7.96 -20.31 4.78
CA VAL A 73 -6.74 -20.13 3.99
C VAL A 73 -6.53 -18.64 3.83
N MET A 74 -5.51 -18.11 4.52
CA MET A 74 -5.20 -16.68 4.53
C MET A 74 -3.92 -16.43 3.71
N PRO A 75 -4.03 -15.75 2.57
CA PRO A 75 -2.86 -15.31 1.82
C PRO A 75 -2.14 -14.19 2.57
N ASP A 76 -0.89 -13.94 2.17
CA ASP A 76 -0.15 -12.79 2.66
C ASP A 76 -0.76 -11.48 2.17
N ALA A 77 -0.59 -10.43 2.93
CA ALA A 77 -0.98 -9.10 2.50
C ALA A 77 -0.09 -8.62 1.36
N GLU A 78 -0.66 -7.85 0.48
CA GLU A 78 0.02 -7.26 -0.68
C GLU A 78 -0.37 -5.79 -0.84
N ILE A 79 0.39 -5.08 -1.66
CA ILE A 79 0.06 -3.69 -2.01
C ILE A 79 -1.08 -3.73 -3.03
N LEU A 80 -2.24 -3.19 -2.66
CA LEU A 80 -3.40 -3.07 -3.53
C LEU A 80 -3.36 -1.80 -4.37
N GLU A 81 -2.82 -0.73 -3.80
CA GLU A 81 -2.64 0.56 -4.46
C GLU A 81 -1.48 1.30 -3.80
N CYS A 82 -0.65 1.93 -4.62
CA CYS A 82 0.40 2.83 -4.15
C CYS A 82 0.51 3.98 -5.14
N LYS A 83 0.09 5.17 -4.70
CA LYS A 83 -0.04 6.31 -5.61
C LYS A 83 0.34 7.61 -4.94
N VAL A 84 1.22 8.36 -5.59
CA VAL A 84 1.49 9.77 -5.25
C VAL A 84 0.26 10.60 -5.65
N ASP A 85 -0.17 11.48 -4.76
CA ASP A 85 -1.26 12.40 -5.01
C ASP A 85 -0.77 13.56 -5.87
N GLU A 86 -1.15 13.56 -7.13
CA GLU A 86 -0.78 14.61 -8.09
C GLU A 86 -1.34 15.96 -7.68
N THR A 87 -2.47 16.00 -6.98
CA THR A 87 -3.10 17.26 -6.53
C THR A 87 -2.32 17.90 -5.38
N SER A 88 -1.45 17.16 -4.69
CA SER A 88 -0.56 17.70 -3.65
C SER A 88 0.63 18.45 -4.22
N LEU A 89 0.90 18.31 -5.53
CA LEU A 89 2.06 18.86 -6.20
C LEU A 89 1.76 20.27 -6.74
N SER A 90 2.63 21.20 -6.39
CA SER A 90 2.62 22.56 -6.89
C SER A 90 4.05 22.94 -7.28
N GLU A 91 4.24 24.11 -7.88
CA GLU A 91 5.59 24.62 -8.15
C GLU A 91 6.44 24.73 -6.88
N GLU A 92 5.81 24.98 -5.73
CA GLU A 92 6.45 25.06 -4.42
C GLU A 92 6.90 23.71 -3.88
N SER A 93 6.40 22.60 -4.42
CA SER A 93 6.79 21.23 -4.04
C SER A 93 8.17 20.85 -4.58
N PHE A 94 8.72 21.61 -5.52
CA PHE A 94 10.00 21.34 -6.14
C PHE A 94 11.09 22.23 -5.58
N TYR A 95 12.15 21.62 -5.09
CA TYR A 95 13.36 22.30 -4.62
C TYR A 95 14.52 21.92 -5.51
N SER A 96 15.23 22.91 -6.04
CA SER A 96 16.39 22.64 -6.88
C SER A 96 17.67 23.23 -6.30
N GLU A 97 18.72 22.45 -6.31
CA GLU A 97 20.09 22.89 -6.08
C GLU A 97 20.86 22.71 -7.39
N THR A 98 21.40 23.79 -7.92
CA THR A 98 22.18 23.76 -9.16
C THR A 98 23.58 24.22 -8.87
N THR A 99 24.54 23.38 -9.24
CA THR A 99 25.97 23.74 -9.21
C THR A 99 26.47 23.84 -10.67
N GLY A 100 27.08 24.95 -11.02
CA GLY A 100 27.65 25.19 -12.35
C GLY A 100 26.93 26.28 -13.17
N LEU A 101 27.41 26.52 -14.37
CA LEU A 101 26.83 27.49 -15.31
C LEU A 101 25.58 26.92 -15.96
N GLY A 102 24.45 27.63 -15.84
CA GLY A 102 23.18 27.26 -16.48
C GLY A 102 22.08 26.87 -15.52
N SER A 103 22.05 27.46 -14.32
CA SER A 103 20.92 27.31 -13.40
C SER A 103 19.64 27.84 -14.03
N GLY A 104 18.76 26.93 -14.43
CA GLY A 104 17.45 27.26 -14.97
C GLY A 104 16.31 26.83 -14.06
N LYS A 105 15.12 27.36 -14.32
CA LYS A 105 13.88 26.91 -13.71
C LYS A 105 13.66 25.40 -13.96
N VAL A 106 12.99 24.73 -13.03
CA VAL A 106 12.58 23.35 -13.19
C VAL A 106 11.61 23.25 -14.36
N GLY A 107 12.02 22.60 -15.44
CA GLY A 107 11.18 22.42 -16.63
C GLY A 107 10.12 21.34 -16.46
N ALA A 108 9.13 21.32 -17.34
CA ALA A 108 8.05 20.33 -17.31
C ALA A 108 8.56 18.88 -17.41
N LYS A 109 9.60 18.64 -18.21
CA LYS A 109 10.23 17.30 -18.31
C LYS A 109 10.85 16.86 -16.98
N GLU A 110 11.55 17.77 -16.30
CA GLU A 110 12.18 17.48 -15.00
C GLU A 110 11.14 17.26 -13.92
N GLN A 111 10.02 17.96 -13.93
CA GLN A 111 8.89 17.75 -13.04
C GLN A 111 8.27 16.36 -13.25
N THR A 112 8.10 15.93 -14.50
CA THR A 112 7.59 14.61 -14.85
C THR A 112 8.54 13.50 -14.38
N GLU A 113 9.85 13.67 -14.57
CA GLU A 113 10.86 12.73 -14.11
C GLU A 113 10.92 12.66 -12.57
N ALA A 114 10.79 13.79 -11.89
CA ALA A 114 10.76 13.87 -10.43
C ALA A 114 9.50 13.22 -9.87
N PHE A 115 8.35 13.39 -10.52
CA PHE A 115 7.12 12.70 -10.16
C PHE A 115 7.25 11.18 -10.29
N ALA A 116 7.80 10.70 -11.40
CA ALA A 116 8.05 9.27 -11.61
C ALA A 116 9.02 8.70 -10.56
N GLU A 117 10.03 9.46 -10.18
CA GLU A 117 10.97 9.07 -9.13
C GLU A 117 10.30 9.05 -7.75
N ALA A 118 9.44 10.02 -7.45
CA ALA A 118 8.67 10.05 -6.21
C ALA A 118 7.76 8.80 -6.11
N GLN A 119 7.10 8.45 -7.22
CA GLN A 119 6.27 7.25 -7.30
C GLN A 119 7.09 5.97 -7.07
N ALA A 120 8.26 5.87 -7.69
CA ALA A 120 9.15 4.72 -7.52
C ALA A 120 9.73 4.61 -6.11
N GLN A 121 10.14 5.71 -5.51
CA GLN A 121 10.66 5.73 -4.13
C GLN A 121 9.58 5.38 -3.13
N MET A 122 8.37 5.92 -3.28
CA MET A 122 7.23 5.58 -2.41
C MET A 122 6.92 4.08 -2.49
N GLN A 123 6.88 3.51 -3.70
CA GLN A 123 6.66 2.09 -3.92
C GLN A 123 7.72 1.25 -3.17
N THR A 124 8.99 1.62 -3.30
CA THR A 124 10.10 0.93 -2.63
C THR A 124 10.01 1.03 -1.11
N GLU A 125 9.67 2.18 -0.57
CA GLU A 125 9.48 2.36 0.88
C GLU A 125 8.36 1.48 1.42
N VAL A 126 7.23 1.42 0.73
CA VAL A 126 6.10 0.58 1.12
C VAL A 126 6.48 -0.90 1.03
N GLU A 127 7.12 -1.34 -0.04
CA GLU A 127 7.56 -2.73 -0.23
C GLU A 127 8.53 -3.22 0.85
N ASN A 128 9.35 -2.33 1.39
CA ASN A 128 10.34 -2.64 2.43
C ASN A 128 9.78 -2.52 3.85
N ASP A 129 8.58 -2.04 4.02
CA ASP A 129 7.96 -1.91 5.34
C ASP A 129 7.17 -3.17 5.72
N GLU A 130 7.87 -4.18 6.21
CA GLU A 130 7.28 -5.46 6.64
C GLU A 130 6.17 -5.28 7.68
N THR A 131 6.29 -4.27 8.54
CA THR A 131 5.31 -4.00 9.59
C THR A 131 3.93 -3.69 9.02
N LEU A 132 3.86 -2.97 7.90
CA LEU A 132 2.60 -2.66 7.23
C LEU A 132 1.90 -3.92 6.71
N PHE A 133 2.64 -4.85 6.12
CA PHE A 133 2.09 -6.12 5.62
C PHE A 133 1.58 -6.99 6.76
N ILE A 134 2.31 -7.06 7.87
CA ILE A 134 1.88 -7.79 9.07
C ILE A 134 0.60 -7.18 9.63
N GLN A 135 0.55 -5.86 9.78
CA GLN A 135 -0.63 -5.15 10.28
C GLN A 135 -1.85 -5.36 9.39
N ALA A 136 -1.68 -5.29 8.07
CA ALA A 136 -2.78 -5.52 7.12
C ALA A 136 -3.34 -6.95 7.23
N LYS A 137 -2.46 -7.94 7.30
CA LYS A 137 -2.86 -9.34 7.49
C LYS A 137 -3.54 -9.58 8.83
N ASP A 138 -3.00 -9.05 9.92
CA ASP A 138 -3.56 -9.21 11.27
C ASP A 138 -4.92 -8.53 11.39
N ARG A 139 -5.11 -7.38 10.75
CA ARG A 139 -6.41 -6.71 10.69
C ARG A 139 -7.45 -7.56 9.97
N ALA A 140 -7.10 -8.16 8.84
CA ALA A 140 -7.98 -9.06 8.11
C ALA A 140 -8.35 -10.29 8.96
N LYS A 141 -7.37 -10.91 9.62
CA LYS A 141 -7.60 -12.03 10.52
C LYS A 141 -8.55 -11.67 11.67
N LEU A 142 -8.34 -10.53 12.32
CA LEU A 142 -9.17 -10.08 13.42
C LEU A 142 -10.64 -9.90 12.98
N LEU A 143 -10.87 -9.27 11.84
CA LEU A 143 -12.22 -9.06 11.33
C LEU A 143 -12.88 -10.37 10.92
N LEU A 144 -12.15 -11.32 10.37
CA LEU A 144 -12.67 -12.65 10.05
C LEU A 144 -12.99 -13.47 11.29
N GLU A 145 -12.16 -13.43 12.32
CA GLU A 145 -12.44 -14.07 13.61
C GLU A 145 -13.71 -13.50 14.23
N ASN A 146 -13.87 -12.18 14.21
CA ASN A 146 -15.09 -11.52 14.70
C ASN A 146 -16.30 -11.90 13.89
N TYR A 147 -16.19 -12.00 12.58
CA TYR A 147 -17.27 -12.45 11.70
C TYR A 147 -17.71 -13.87 12.05
N VAL A 148 -16.78 -14.82 12.14
CA VAL A 148 -17.06 -16.21 12.49
C VAL A 148 -17.69 -16.31 13.89
N LYS A 149 -17.15 -15.58 14.86
CA LYS A 149 -17.70 -15.53 16.23
C LYS A 149 -19.12 -15.00 16.23
N ASN A 150 -19.40 -13.93 15.52
CA ASN A 150 -20.73 -13.33 15.46
C ASN A 150 -21.77 -14.28 14.85
N ILE A 151 -21.41 -15.01 13.80
CA ILE A 151 -22.27 -16.06 13.23
C ILE A 151 -22.52 -17.16 14.26
N GLY A 152 -21.47 -17.64 14.92
CA GLY A 152 -21.58 -18.66 15.95
C GLY A 152 -22.48 -18.24 17.11
N ASP A 153 -22.33 -17.01 17.60
CA ASP A 153 -23.17 -16.47 18.66
C ASP A 153 -24.65 -16.40 18.25
N ALA A 154 -24.94 -16.07 16.99
CA ALA A 154 -26.29 -16.00 16.47
C ALA A 154 -26.99 -17.36 16.39
N ILE A 155 -26.28 -18.45 16.21
CA ILE A 155 -26.80 -19.80 16.05
C ILE A 155 -26.47 -20.73 17.22
N GLY A 156 -25.79 -20.21 18.26
CA GLY A 156 -25.47 -20.98 19.46
C GLY A 156 -24.31 -21.97 19.26
N VAL A 157 -23.39 -21.70 18.36
CA VAL A 157 -22.22 -22.54 18.06
C VAL A 157 -20.93 -21.82 18.44
N ALA A 158 -20.07 -22.48 19.20
CA ALA A 158 -18.73 -21.97 19.51
C ALA A 158 -17.76 -22.48 18.46
N TYR A 159 -17.53 -21.69 17.41
CA TYR A 159 -16.56 -22.02 16.37
C TYR A 159 -15.12 -21.79 16.83
N GLU A 160 -14.23 -22.68 16.42
CA GLU A 160 -12.78 -22.51 16.50
C GLU A 160 -12.23 -22.17 15.11
N VAL A 161 -11.50 -21.06 15.02
CA VAL A 161 -10.85 -20.65 13.78
C VAL A 161 -9.44 -21.21 13.74
N ARG A 162 -9.10 -21.85 12.63
CA ARG A 162 -7.73 -22.26 12.29
C ARG A 162 -7.27 -21.57 11.03
N TRP A 163 -6.01 -21.18 11.02
CA TRP A 163 -5.40 -20.50 9.89
C TRP A 163 -4.51 -21.46 9.11
N ASP A 164 -4.65 -21.39 7.79
CA ASP A 164 -3.81 -22.11 6.85
C ASP A 164 -3.23 -21.13 5.82
N THR A 165 -2.20 -21.53 5.11
CA THR A 165 -1.56 -20.74 4.04
C THR A 165 -1.85 -21.37 2.70
N PRO A 166 -1.96 -20.54 1.64
CA PRO A 166 -2.17 -21.04 0.27
C PRO A 166 -1.06 -21.96 -0.21
#